data_a4963f8d22ef1f5617d87735995d3ee0
#
_entry.id   a4963f8d22ef1f5617d87735995d3ee0
#
_cell.length_a   1.000
_cell.length_b   1.000
_cell.length_c   1.000
_cell.angle_alpha   90.00
_cell.angle_beta   90.00
_cell.angle_gamma   90.00
#
_symmetry.space_group_name_H-M   'P 1'
#
loop_
_entity.id
_entity.type
_entity.pdbx_description
1 polymer ?
#
loop_
_entity_poly.entity_id
_entity_poly.type
_entity_poly.pdbx_seq_one_letter_code
_entity_poly.pdbx_strand_id
1 'polypeptide(L)'
;MQALTTILALAIGLHLAVALMLVAHYVELRAAYALWWVAGAAALAARAVVDLGALAPAAPLPLVLLRTTLLLAGAGFFLTASVSRDPRSRGIVVVGTLGFGALLVAVIAALLLSAPADPGQAALARDIAGLAAGAAFLLAAEGYRRAEQILDDLATRLIFGGLIIAGLNFIAWAWTPWTAQAATISELLGGLFILVFGAGVVLRSMQRARRLIILSQLSTALHQPNGVHELLGDVLERAGELLQLHTGWVFLRRPGTDAYELAAAYHLPRPLEADGREAMRGTCRCLDLLAGHQLTEPVNIVNCMRLEGVGSAAQHASVPLRTSKGIAGLMNLVLPAGRLFGHRELALLATVGGEVGLAIEKAQLLEELAVKERSRGELIKRLLTAQEDERRRIARELHDETGQSITALIVNLDIARAAAEGVPQIAEALDRLKDLAEGTLEEVRKLIYDLRPTVLDDLGLTSALRWYAHQQLEPRGIEVEFHNHVGETRLETVVETTLFRIAQEAMWNVVKHSGATRVELGLDLIPDGVRLRVQDNGRGFRPDGERPFDPLRGGLGLGGMRERAALIGGTVKIWSGEGRGTEVVAELPTAAPGAPA
;
A
#
# COMPACT_ATOMS: atom_id res chain seq x y z
N MET A 1 -11.04 -52.53 38.15
CA MET A 1 -12.04 -51.43 37.98
C MET A 1 -11.43 -50.04 38.15
N GLN A 2 -10.77 -49.70 39.24
CA GLN A 2 -10.15 -48.37 39.45
C GLN A 2 -9.19 -47.92 38.36
N ALA A 3 -8.31 -48.77 37.89
CA ALA A 3 -7.36 -48.43 36.79
C ALA A 3 -8.07 -48.12 35.50
N LEU A 4 -9.13 -48.85 35.14
CA LEU A 4 -9.91 -48.63 33.93
C LEU A 4 -10.68 -47.32 33.99
N THR A 5 -11.30 -46.98 35.16
CA THR A 5 -11.97 -45.71 35.40
C THR A 5 -11.01 -44.52 35.27
N THR A 6 -9.80 -44.66 35.77
CA THR A 6 -8.77 -43.62 35.66
C THR A 6 -8.33 -43.41 34.21
N ILE A 7 -8.11 -44.49 33.46
CA ILE A 7 -7.73 -44.45 32.04
C ILE A 7 -8.84 -43.79 31.20
N LEU A 8 -10.09 -44.15 31.46
CA LEU A 8 -11.25 -43.59 30.76
C LEU A 8 -11.43 -42.09 31.06
N ALA A 9 -11.24 -41.68 32.32
CA ALA A 9 -11.28 -40.28 32.72
C ALA A 9 -10.15 -39.47 32.04
N LEU A 10 -8.95 -40.00 31.94
CA LEU A 10 -7.84 -39.40 31.21
C LEU A 10 -8.14 -39.29 29.71
N ALA A 11 -8.73 -40.34 29.12
CA ALA A 11 -9.14 -40.31 27.70
C ALA A 11 -10.20 -39.22 27.43
N ILE A 12 -11.20 -39.05 28.28
CA ILE A 12 -12.19 -37.99 28.18
C ILE A 12 -11.51 -36.63 28.25
N GLY A 13 -10.66 -36.39 29.24
CA GLY A 13 -9.92 -35.14 29.38
C GLY A 13 -9.10 -34.80 28.14
N LEU A 14 -8.42 -35.80 27.57
CA LEU A 14 -7.61 -35.65 26.39
C LEU A 14 -8.43 -35.36 25.12
N HIS A 15 -9.58 -36.04 24.91
CA HIS A 15 -10.50 -35.75 23.81
C HIS A 15 -11.08 -34.32 23.91
N LEU A 16 -11.45 -33.86 25.11
CA LEU A 16 -11.92 -32.50 25.32
C LEU A 16 -10.82 -31.47 25.03
N ALA A 17 -9.60 -31.71 25.45
CA ALA A 17 -8.48 -30.82 25.17
C ALA A 17 -8.23 -30.68 23.68
N VAL A 18 -8.26 -31.80 22.92
CA VAL A 18 -8.12 -31.77 21.45
C VAL A 18 -9.32 -31.09 20.80
N ALA A 19 -10.53 -31.32 21.26
CA ALA A 19 -11.72 -30.63 20.74
C ALA A 19 -11.62 -29.11 20.93
N LEU A 20 -11.22 -28.62 22.11
CA LEU A 20 -10.99 -27.20 22.39
C LEU A 20 -9.89 -26.62 21.50
N MET A 21 -8.80 -27.34 21.31
CA MET A 21 -7.71 -26.93 20.42
C MET A 21 -8.17 -26.85 18.96
N LEU A 22 -9.00 -27.78 18.50
CA LEU A 22 -9.59 -27.76 17.15
C LEU A 22 -10.60 -26.59 16.99
N VAL A 23 -11.32 -26.22 18.06
CA VAL A 23 -12.16 -24.99 18.08
C VAL A 23 -11.27 -23.76 17.92
N ALA A 24 -10.19 -23.63 18.66
CA ALA A 24 -9.25 -22.53 18.52
C ALA A 24 -8.71 -22.46 17.07
N HIS A 25 -8.31 -23.61 16.52
CA HIS A 25 -7.86 -23.72 15.13
C HIS A 25 -8.94 -23.32 14.10
N TYR A 26 -10.21 -23.64 14.37
CA TYR A 26 -11.33 -23.19 13.53
C TYR A 26 -11.56 -21.69 13.61
N VAL A 27 -11.52 -21.11 14.80
CA VAL A 27 -11.71 -19.65 15.02
C VAL A 27 -10.61 -18.87 14.25
N GLU A 28 -9.39 -19.40 14.27
CA GLU A 28 -8.25 -18.80 13.59
C GLU A 28 -8.34 -18.89 12.07
N LEU A 29 -8.83 -20.02 11.53
CA LEU A 29 -8.82 -20.30 10.08
C LEU A 29 -10.14 -20.08 9.36
N ARG A 30 -11.26 -20.08 10.09
CA ARG A 30 -12.65 -20.12 9.55
C ARG A 30 -12.86 -21.16 8.45
N ALA A 31 -12.07 -22.24 8.46
CA ALA A 31 -12.12 -23.27 7.44
C ALA A 31 -13.14 -24.36 7.82
N ALA A 32 -14.12 -24.60 6.96
CA ALA A 32 -15.24 -25.52 7.22
C ALA A 32 -14.80 -26.93 7.65
N TYR A 33 -13.68 -27.44 7.13
CA TYR A 33 -13.16 -28.77 7.52
C TYR A 33 -12.75 -28.85 8.99
N ALA A 34 -12.32 -27.74 9.61
CA ALA A 34 -11.94 -27.75 11.02
C ALA A 34 -13.15 -27.94 11.94
N LEU A 35 -14.33 -27.45 11.56
CA LEU A 35 -15.58 -27.75 12.27
C LEU A 35 -15.91 -29.23 12.30
N TRP A 36 -15.68 -29.95 11.20
CA TRP A 36 -15.89 -31.38 11.14
C TRP A 36 -14.93 -32.13 12.05
N TRP A 37 -13.68 -31.68 12.18
CA TRP A 37 -12.75 -32.25 13.15
C TRP A 37 -13.17 -32.00 14.59
N VAL A 38 -13.66 -30.79 14.91
CA VAL A 38 -14.23 -30.46 16.22
C VAL A 38 -15.40 -31.39 16.54
N ALA A 39 -16.35 -31.53 15.60
CA ALA A 39 -17.49 -32.41 15.77
C ALA A 39 -17.09 -33.87 15.96
N GLY A 40 -16.09 -34.35 15.21
CA GLY A 40 -15.53 -35.69 15.35
C GLY A 40 -14.88 -35.93 16.73
N ALA A 41 -14.06 -35.01 17.20
CA ALA A 41 -13.43 -35.10 18.52
C ALA A 41 -14.48 -35.04 19.66
N ALA A 42 -15.48 -34.19 19.54
CA ALA A 42 -16.57 -34.09 20.49
C ALA A 42 -17.42 -35.37 20.56
N ALA A 43 -17.72 -35.99 19.41
CA ALA A 43 -18.44 -37.27 19.36
C ALA A 43 -17.65 -38.41 20.01
N LEU A 44 -16.33 -38.46 19.80
CA LEU A 44 -15.48 -39.45 20.44
C LEU A 44 -15.32 -39.20 21.95
N ALA A 45 -15.27 -37.95 22.39
CA ALA A 45 -15.29 -37.59 23.81
C ALA A 45 -16.61 -38.03 24.49
N ALA A 46 -17.76 -37.74 23.85
CA ALA A 46 -19.06 -38.18 24.33
C ALA A 46 -19.17 -39.71 24.40
N ARG A 47 -18.59 -40.41 23.41
CA ARG A 47 -18.51 -41.88 23.45
C ARG A 47 -17.72 -42.36 24.68
N ALA A 48 -16.56 -41.77 24.98
CA ALA A 48 -15.75 -42.15 26.12
C ALA A 48 -16.48 -41.93 27.47
N VAL A 49 -17.35 -40.90 27.57
CA VAL A 49 -18.24 -40.71 28.74
C VAL A 49 -19.25 -41.84 28.85
N VAL A 50 -19.84 -42.26 27.73
CA VAL A 50 -20.82 -43.39 27.69
C VAL A 50 -20.11 -44.71 28.09
N ASP A 51 -18.85 -44.91 27.64
CA ASP A 51 -18.05 -46.07 28.02
C ASP A 51 -17.80 -46.13 29.54
N LEU A 52 -17.64 -44.98 30.21
CA LEU A 52 -17.51 -44.89 31.67
C LEU A 52 -18.78 -45.40 32.38
N GLY A 53 -19.96 -45.04 31.88
CA GLY A 53 -21.24 -45.52 32.40
C GLY A 53 -21.55 -46.98 32.10
N ALA A 54 -20.94 -47.56 31.02
CA ALA A 54 -21.16 -48.93 30.58
C ALA A 54 -20.25 -49.98 31.21
N LEU A 55 -19.45 -49.62 32.22
CA LEU A 55 -18.59 -50.56 33.00
C LEU A 55 -19.38 -51.59 33.83
N ALA A 56 -20.70 -51.48 33.91
CA ALA A 56 -21.56 -52.46 34.56
C ALA A 56 -21.69 -53.73 33.68
N PRO A 57 -21.73 -54.94 34.28
CA PRO A 57 -21.70 -56.23 33.56
C PRO A 57 -22.90 -56.50 32.66
N ALA A 58 -23.95 -55.68 32.71
CA ALA A 58 -25.09 -55.72 31.81
C ALA A 58 -25.50 -54.28 31.40
N ALA A 59 -24.76 -53.72 30.44
CA ALA A 59 -25.12 -52.38 29.92
C ALA A 59 -26.47 -52.42 29.20
N PRO A 60 -27.44 -51.53 29.52
CA PRO A 60 -28.74 -51.50 28.88
C PRO A 60 -28.59 -51.16 27.37
N LEU A 61 -29.44 -51.78 26.54
CA LEU A 61 -29.43 -51.58 25.06
C LEU A 61 -29.32 -50.13 24.60
N PRO A 62 -30.03 -49.15 25.23
CA PRO A 62 -29.89 -47.72 24.84
C PRO A 62 -28.45 -47.17 24.97
N LEU A 63 -27.68 -47.68 25.94
CA LEU A 63 -26.31 -47.23 26.17
C LEU A 63 -25.34 -47.80 25.09
N VAL A 64 -25.57 -49.04 24.66
CA VAL A 64 -24.81 -49.68 23.56
C VAL A 64 -25.12 -48.98 22.24
N LEU A 65 -26.37 -48.63 21.99
CA LEU A 65 -26.80 -47.88 20.81
C LEU A 65 -26.15 -46.46 20.77
N LEU A 66 -26.24 -45.74 21.87
CA LEU A 66 -25.64 -44.40 21.96
C LEU A 66 -24.14 -44.44 21.72
N ARG A 67 -23.42 -45.39 22.32
CA ARG A 67 -22.01 -45.62 22.14
C ARG A 67 -21.61 -45.86 20.68
N THR A 68 -22.32 -46.77 20.00
CA THR A 68 -22.09 -47.12 18.61
C THR A 68 -22.35 -45.97 17.68
N THR A 69 -23.45 -45.22 17.93
CA THR A 69 -23.78 -44.00 17.19
C THR A 69 -22.71 -42.94 17.28
N LEU A 70 -22.21 -42.68 18.48
CA LEU A 70 -21.14 -41.67 18.72
C LEU A 70 -19.83 -42.07 18.04
N LEU A 71 -19.47 -43.36 18.06
CA LEU A 71 -18.29 -43.87 17.35
C LEU A 71 -18.38 -43.63 15.85
N LEU A 72 -19.48 -44.05 15.24
CA LEU A 72 -19.68 -43.92 13.79
C LEU A 72 -19.78 -42.44 13.38
N ALA A 73 -20.48 -41.61 14.17
CA ALA A 73 -20.55 -40.17 13.91
C ALA A 73 -19.16 -39.51 13.97
N GLY A 74 -18.37 -39.86 15.00
CA GLY A 74 -17.00 -39.35 15.13
C GLY A 74 -16.11 -39.69 13.93
N ALA A 75 -16.09 -40.96 13.53
CA ALA A 75 -15.33 -41.44 12.37
C ALA A 75 -15.81 -40.77 11.06
N GLY A 76 -17.13 -40.62 10.87
CA GLY A 76 -17.70 -39.94 9.72
C GLY A 76 -17.32 -38.47 9.64
N PHE A 77 -17.30 -37.77 10.75
CA PHE A 77 -16.87 -36.36 10.80
C PHE A 77 -15.38 -36.21 10.44
N PHE A 78 -14.51 -37.08 10.91
CA PHE A 78 -13.09 -37.08 10.51
C PHE A 78 -12.91 -37.39 9.03
N LEU A 79 -13.66 -38.33 8.47
CA LEU A 79 -13.65 -38.63 7.04
C LEU A 79 -14.10 -37.41 6.22
N THR A 80 -15.24 -36.81 6.58
CA THR A 80 -15.76 -35.62 5.90
C THR A 80 -14.75 -34.47 5.94
N ALA A 81 -14.15 -34.21 7.10
CA ALA A 81 -13.12 -33.18 7.24
C ALA A 81 -11.91 -33.41 6.33
N SER A 82 -11.42 -34.63 6.25
CA SER A 82 -10.24 -34.97 5.47
C SER A 82 -10.47 -34.86 3.96
N VAL A 83 -11.63 -35.29 3.49
CA VAL A 83 -12.00 -35.28 2.06
C VAL A 83 -12.45 -33.87 1.60
N SER A 84 -13.09 -33.07 2.47
CA SER A 84 -13.54 -31.70 2.14
C SER A 84 -12.39 -30.71 1.87
N ARG A 85 -11.16 -31.08 2.15
CA ARG A 85 -9.96 -30.26 1.88
C ARG A 85 -9.58 -30.22 0.41
N ASP A 86 -9.95 -31.24 -0.38
CA ASP A 86 -9.69 -31.27 -1.82
C ASP A 86 -10.91 -30.75 -2.61
N PRO A 87 -10.79 -29.62 -3.34
CA PRO A 87 -11.89 -29.09 -4.16
C PRO A 87 -12.39 -30.05 -5.22
N ARG A 88 -11.54 -30.99 -5.69
CA ARG A 88 -11.89 -32.01 -6.70
C ARG A 88 -12.73 -33.15 -6.14
N SER A 89 -12.75 -33.29 -4.83
CA SER A 89 -13.43 -34.41 -4.14
C SER A 89 -14.82 -34.05 -3.59
N ARG A 90 -15.37 -32.86 -3.88
CA ARG A 90 -16.68 -32.40 -3.36
C ARG A 90 -17.81 -33.41 -3.63
N GLY A 91 -17.84 -34.02 -4.80
CA GLY A 91 -18.81 -35.06 -5.13
C GLY A 91 -18.65 -36.32 -4.28
N ILE A 92 -17.40 -36.73 -4.02
CA ILE A 92 -17.08 -37.91 -3.19
C ILE A 92 -17.43 -37.62 -1.72
N VAL A 93 -17.27 -36.40 -1.23
CA VAL A 93 -17.65 -35.97 0.14
C VAL A 93 -19.15 -36.17 0.34
N VAL A 94 -19.99 -35.70 -0.60
CA VAL A 94 -21.46 -35.80 -0.51
C VAL A 94 -21.86 -37.26 -0.51
N VAL A 95 -21.37 -38.07 -1.44
CA VAL A 95 -21.66 -39.50 -1.54
C VAL A 95 -21.16 -40.26 -0.31
N GLY A 96 -19.93 -39.97 0.14
CA GLY A 96 -19.35 -40.61 1.33
C GLY A 96 -20.12 -40.27 2.60
N THR A 97 -20.51 -39.01 2.79
CA THR A 97 -21.26 -38.56 3.98
C THR A 97 -22.69 -39.17 3.98
N LEU A 98 -23.35 -39.20 2.84
CA LEU A 98 -24.68 -39.83 2.69
C LEU A 98 -24.59 -41.34 2.88
N GLY A 99 -23.58 -42.00 2.28
CA GLY A 99 -23.38 -43.45 2.44
C GLY A 99 -23.06 -43.83 3.90
N PHE A 100 -22.25 -43.02 4.58
CA PHE A 100 -21.94 -43.21 5.98
C PHE A 100 -23.15 -42.95 6.89
N GLY A 101 -23.95 -41.95 6.59
CA GLY A 101 -25.22 -41.66 7.25
C GLY A 101 -26.24 -42.80 7.06
N ALA A 102 -26.33 -43.35 5.86
CA ALA A 102 -27.19 -44.52 5.57
C ALA A 102 -26.74 -45.79 6.33
N LEU A 103 -25.40 -46.01 6.40
CA LEU A 103 -24.86 -47.11 7.18
C LEU A 103 -25.12 -46.95 8.69
N LEU A 104 -25.01 -45.72 9.19
CA LEU A 104 -25.30 -45.37 10.58
C LEU A 104 -26.81 -45.69 10.89
N VAL A 105 -27.71 -45.26 10.03
CA VAL A 105 -29.16 -45.54 10.17
C VAL A 105 -29.42 -47.04 10.09
N ALA A 106 -28.79 -47.77 9.18
CA ALA A 106 -28.94 -49.19 9.04
C ALA A 106 -28.46 -49.98 10.27
N VAL A 107 -27.31 -49.57 10.83
CA VAL A 107 -26.77 -50.19 12.07
C VAL A 107 -27.69 -49.90 13.26
N ILE A 108 -28.17 -48.65 13.41
CA ILE A 108 -29.11 -48.27 14.48
C ILE A 108 -30.42 -49.05 14.32
N ALA A 109 -30.97 -49.14 13.09
CA ALA A 109 -32.21 -49.89 12.82
C ALA A 109 -32.04 -51.39 13.10
N ALA A 110 -30.92 -52.00 12.69
CA ALA A 110 -30.62 -53.40 13.00
C ALA A 110 -30.54 -53.66 14.50
N LEU A 111 -29.92 -52.75 15.26
CA LEU A 111 -29.83 -52.82 16.73
C LEU A 111 -31.19 -52.61 17.42
N LEU A 112 -32.07 -51.75 16.88
CA LEU A 112 -33.43 -51.49 17.42
C LEU A 112 -34.41 -52.63 17.09
N LEU A 113 -34.25 -53.27 15.92
CA LEU A 113 -35.13 -54.34 15.45
C LEU A 113 -34.70 -55.71 16.03
N SER A 114 -33.44 -55.85 16.48
CA SER A 114 -33.02 -57.02 17.21
C SER A 114 -33.62 -57.00 18.62
N ALA A 115 -34.68 -57.80 18.83
CA ALA A 115 -35.38 -57.92 20.11
C ALA A 115 -34.46 -58.24 21.27
N PRO A 116 -34.82 -57.87 22.52
CA PRO A 116 -33.89 -57.78 23.62
C PRO A 116 -33.40 -59.12 24.09
N ALA A 117 -32.41 -59.76 23.52
CA ALA A 117 -31.68 -60.82 24.21
C ALA A 117 -30.76 -61.73 23.38
N ASP A 118 -30.42 -61.47 22.15
CA ASP A 118 -29.40 -62.31 21.53
C ASP A 118 -28.00 -61.62 21.65
N PRO A 119 -27.12 -62.15 22.53
CA PRO A 119 -25.75 -61.60 22.68
C PRO A 119 -24.95 -61.65 21.39
N GLY A 120 -25.29 -62.59 20.47
CA GLY A 120 -24.61 -62.73 19.19
C GLY A 120 -24.91 -61.56 18.23
N GLN A 121 -26.14 -61.06 18.21
CA GLN A 121 -26.52 -59.91 17.34
C GLN A 121 -25.88 -58.60 17.85
N ALA A 122 -25.80 -58.40 19.14
CA ALA A 122 -25.11 -57.27 19.73
C ALA A 122 -23.59 -57.26 19.43
N ALA A 123 -23.00 -58.44 19.43
CA ALA A 123 -21.57 -58.62 19.06
C ALA A 123 -21.38 -58.33 17.56
N LEU A 124 -22.23 -58.85 16.67
CA LEU A 124 -22.13 -58.61 15.23
C LEU A 124 -22.29 -57.11 14.90
N ALA A 125 -23.27 -56.42 15.51
CA ALA A 125 -23.48 -54.97 15.31
C ALA A 125 -22.23 -54.14 15.76
N ARG A 126 -21.62 -54.53 16.86
CA ARG A 126 -20.36 -53.89 17.34
C ARG A 126 -19.23 -54.11 16.33
N ASP A 127 -19.06 -55.34 15.82
CA ASP A 127 -17.98 -55.69 14.91
C ASP A 127 -18.13 -54.95 13.58
N ILE A 128 -19.35 -54.83 13.05
CA ILE A 128 -19.68 -54.02 11.87
C ILE A 128 -19.33 -52.55 12.14
N ALA A 129 -19.72 -51.99 13.28
CA ALA A 129 -19.46 -50.57 13.62
C ALA A 129 -17.97 -50.29 13.77
N GLY A 130 -17.22 -51.21 14.38
CA GLY A 130 -15.77 -51.09 14.51
C GLY A 130 -15.04 -51.11 13.16
N LEU A 131 -15.42 -52.05 12.29
CA LEU A 131 -14.87 -52.13 10.92
C LEU A 131 -15.20 -50.88 10.11
N ALA A 132 -16.44 -50.42 10.18
CA ALA A 132 -16.88 -49.21 9.47
C ALA A 132 -16.13 -47.95 9.96
N ALA A 133 -16.00 -47.79 11.28
CA ALA A 133 -15.23 -46.68 11.87
C ALA A 133 -13.75 -46.76 11.49
N GLY A 134 -13.15 -47.92 11.56
CA GLY A 134 -11.77 -48.15 11.16
C GLY A 134 -11.51 -47.83 9.70
N ALA A 135 -12.40 -48.30 8.81
CA ALA A 135 -12.31 -47.98 7.39
C ALA A 135 -12.44 -46.45 7.13
N ALA A 136 -13.35 -45.77 7.85
CA ALA A 136 -13.53 -44.32 7.73
C ALA A 136 -12.26 -43.55 8.14
N PHE A 137 -11.58 -43.94 9.22
CA PHE A 137 -10.33 -43.32 9.63
C PHE A 137 -9.18 -43.58 8.64
N LEU A 138 -9.07 -44.79 8.08
CA LEU A 138 -8.07 -45.09 7.04
C LEU A 138 -8.34 -44.31 5.75
N LEU A 139 -9.62 -44.16 5.32
CA LEU A 139 -10.00 -43.31 4.20
C LEU A 139 -9.73 -41.82 4.49
N ALA A 140 -9.95 -41.38 5.73
CA ALA A 140 -9.61 -40.06 6.17
C ALA A 140 -8.08 -39.79 6.09
N ALA A 141 -7.26 -40.76 6.49
CA ALA A 141 -5.81 -40.68 6.37
C ALA A 141 -5.38 -40.55 4.91
N GLU A 142 -5.93 -41.38 4.02
CA GLU A 142 -5.62 -41.33 2.59
C GLU A 142 -6.14 -40.02 1.95
N GLY A 143 -7.32 -39.53 2.29
CA GLY A 143 -7.83 -38.23 1.85
C GLY A 143 -6.93 -37.08 2.29
N TYR A 144 -6.44 -37.14 3.55
CA TYR A 144 -5.48 -36.16 4.07
C TYR A 144 -4.14 -36.20 3.32
N ARG A 145 -3.62 -37.39 3.05
CA ARG A 145 -2.37 -37.61 2.29
C ARG A 145 -2.48 -37.00 0.87
N ARG A 146 -3.58 -37.25 0.18
CA ARG A 146 -3.82 -36.70 -1.17
C ARG A 146 -3.96 -35.18 -1.18
N ALA A 147 -4.68 -34.63 -0.22
CA ALA A 147 -4.87 -33.18 -0.12
C ALA A 147 -3.58 -32.41 0.15
N GLU A 148 -2.63 -33.00 0.86
CA GLU A 148 -1.33 -32.39 1.19
C GLU A 148 -0.23 -32.70 0.16
N GLN A 149 -0.49 -33.53 -0.81
CA GLN A 149 0.37 -34.01 -1.92
C GLN A 149 1.73 -34.59 -1.51
N ILE A 150 2.33 -34.16 -0.39
CA ILE A 150 3.63 -34.56 0.09
C ILE A 150 3.63 -34.61 1.63
N LEU A 151 4.08 -35.71 2.23
CA LEU A 151 4.23 -35.86 3.69
C LEU A 151 5.58 -35.29 4.18
N ASP A 152 5.93 -34.08 3.73
CA ASP A 152 7.26 -33.51 3.92
C ASP A 152 7.52 -32.94 5.32
N ASP A 153 6.50 -32.53 6.05
CA ASP A 153 6.67 -31.97 7.38
C ASP A 153 6.20 -32.92 8.50
N LEU A 154 6.79 -32.73 9.67
CA LEU A 154 6.48 -33.51 10.86
C LEU A 154 5.00 -33.40 11.27
N ALA A 155 4.41 -32.19 11.18
CA ALA A 155 3.02 -31.98 11.52
C ALA A 155 2.07 -32.80 10.65
N THR A 156 2.32 -32.85 9.34
CA THR A 156 1.54 -33.65 8.39
C THR A 156 1.70 -35.14 8.64
N ARG A 157 2.93 -35.61 8.93
CA ARG A 157 3.19 -37.02 9.28
C ARG A 157 2.50 -37.45 10.58
N LEU A 158 2.48 -36.58 11.59
CA LEU A 158 1.81 -36.86 12.86
C LEU A 158 0.28 -36.92 12.68
N ILE A 159 -0.33 -36.02 11.94
CA ILE A 159 -1.78 -36.06 11.65
C ILE A 159 -2.14 -37.33 10.89
N PHE A 160 -1.40 -37.65 9.84
CA PHE A 160 -1.58 -38.88 9.04
C PHE A 160 -1.40 -40.16 9.88
N GLY A 161 -0.31 -40.24 10.66
CA GLY A 161 -0.04 -41.37 11.54
C GLY A 161 -1.09 -41.55 12.62
N GLY A 162 -1.58 -40.44 13.21
CA GLY A 162 -2.69 -40.46 14.16
C GLY A 162 -3.96 -41.07 13.55
N LEU A 163 -4.35 -40.66 12.36
CA LEU A 163 -5.55 -41.21 11.69
C LEU A 163 -5.39 -42.73 11.39
N ILE A 164 -4.19 -43.19 11.02
CA ILE A 164 -3.91 -44.63 10.84
C ILE A 164 -4.02 -45.39 12.17
N ILE A 165 -3.46 -44.86 13.25
CA ILE A 165 -3.55 -45.50 14.57
C ILE A 165 -5.01 -45.66 14.99
N ALA A 166 -5.84 -44.62 14.80
CA ALA A 166 -7.27 -44.68 15.07
C ALA A 166 -7.96 -45.78 14.23
N GLY A 167 -7.69 -45.81 12.93
CA GLY A 167 -8.27 -46.79 12.01
C GLY A 167 -7.95 -48.23 12.41
N LEU A 168 -6.68 -48.52 12.66
CA LEU A 168 -6.22 -49.84 13.08
C LEU A 168 -6.78 -50.23 14.46
N ASN A 169 -6.87 -49.30 15.40
CA ASN A 169 -7.45 -49.57 16.71
C ASN A 169 -8.92 -50.01 16.61
N PHE A 170 -9.74 -49.33 15.79
CA PHE A 170 -11.15 -49.68 15.64
C PHE A 170 -11.35 -51.01 14.88
N ILE A 171 -10.49 -51.34 13.92
CA ILE A 171 -10.50 -52.64 13.24
C ILE A 171 -10.13 -53.77 14.24
N ALA A 172 -9.06 -53.57 15.01
CA ALA A 172 -8.65 -54.54 16.02
C ALA A 172 -9.74 -54.73 17.10
N TRP A 173 -10.38 -53.63 17.51
CA TRP A 173 -11.47 -53.67 18.47
C TRP A 173 -12.70 -54.49 17.99
N ALA A 174 -12.98 -54.53 16.70
CA ALA A 174 -14.05 -55.36 16.14
C ALA A 174 -13.77 -56.87 16.22
N TRP A 175 -12.50 -57.28 16.23
CA TRP A 175 -12.09 -58.71 16.20
C TRP A 175 -11.66 -59.26 17.55
N THR A 176 -11.56 -58.44 18.58
CA THR A 176 -11.12 -58.88 19.91
C THR A 176 -12.29 -59.21 20.82
N PRO A 177 -12.25 -60.33 21.56
CA PRO A 177 -13.30 -60.62 22.57
C PRO A 177 -13.29 -59.52 23.63
N TRP A 178 -14.46 -59.17 24.12
CA TRP A 178 -14.65 -58.08 25.10
C TRP A 178 -14.14 -58.51 26.46
N THR A 179 -12.84 -58.40 26.66
CA THR A 179 -12.18 -58.55 27.95
C THR A 179 -11.75 -57.17 28.49
N ALA A 180 -11.62 -57.07 29.81
CA ALA A 180 -11.13 -55.83 30.42
C ALA A 180 -9.77 -55.41 29.85
N GLN A 181 -8.94 -56.39 29.48
CA GLN A 181 -7.63 -56.15 28.87
C GLN A 181 -7.73 -55.56 27.46
N ALA A 182 -8.61 -56.11 26.62
CA ALA A 182 -8.83 -55.59 25.26
C ALA A 182 -9.39 -54.18 25.28
N ALA A 183 -10.33 -53.86 26.18
CA ALA A 183 -10.83 -52.54 26.40
C ALA A 183 -9.75 -51.54 26.82
N THR A 184 -8.87 -51.96 27.77
CA THR A 184 -7.75 -51.11 28.21
C THR A 184 -6.76 -50.83 27.09
N ILE A 185 -6.40 -51.82 26.26
CA ILE A 185 -5.52 -51.63 25.11
C ILE A 185 -6.15 -50.68 24.08
N SER A 186 -7.43 -50.84 23.78
CA SER A 186 -8.13 -49.95 22.82
C SER A 186 -8.15 -48.48 23.31
N GLU A 187 -8.38 -48.24 24.59
CA GLU A 187 -8.36 -46.90 25.16
C GLU A 187 -6.95 -46.28 25.18
N LEU A 188 -5.92 -47.10 25.45
CA LEU A 188 -4.51 -46.64 25.35
C LEU A 188 -4.15 -46.25 23.91
N LEU A 189 -4.55 -47.05 22.92
CA LEU A 189 -4.36 -46.73 21.50
C LEU A 189 -5.17 -45.50 21.07
N GLY A 190 -6.39 -45.34 21.58
CA GLY A 190 -7.19 -44.11 21.41
C GLY A 190 -6.51 -42.87 21.99
N GLY A 191 -5.94 -42.99 23.19
CA GLY A 191 -5.12 -41.93 23.80
C GLY A 191 -3.87 -41.58 22.95
N LEU A 192 -3.18 -42.61 22.46
CA LEU A 192 -2.02 -42.41 21.56
C LEU A 192 -2.41 -41.70 20.26
N PHE A 193 -3.52 -42.10 19.65
CA PHE A 193 -4.09 -41.37 18.49
C PHE A 193 -4.26 -39.87 18.78
N ILE A 194 -4.91 -39.55 19.89
CA ILE A 194 -5.21 -38.17 20.25
C ILE A 194 -3.94 -37.36 20.47
N LEU A 195 -2.94 -37.96 21.15
CA LEU A 195 -1.64 -37.31 21.37
C LEU A 195 -0.91 -37.04 20.06
N VAL A 196 -0.82 -38.03 19.20
CA VAL A 196 -0.09 -37.92 17.93
C VAL A 196 -0.81 -36.97 16.96
N PHE A 197 -2.13 -37.10 16.81
CA PHE A 197 -2.93 -36.24 15.97
C PHE A 197 -2.92 -34.80 16.51
N GLY A 198 -3.13 -34.62 17.83
CA GLY A 198 -3.13 -33.33 18.50
C GLY A 198 -1.79 -32.60 18.36
N ALA A 199 -0.69 -33.31 18.59
CA ALA A 199 0.65 -32.74 18.39
C ALA A 199 0.85 -32.26 16.94
N GLY A 200 0.37 -33.02 15.96
CA GLY A 200 0.42 -32.61 14.55
C GLY A 200 -0.37 -31.32 14.27
N VAL A 201 -1.57 -31.20 14.86
CA VAL A 201 -2.40 -29.98 14.71
C VAL A 201 -1.74 -28.77 15.38
N VAL A 202 -1.21 -28.91 16.60
CA VAL A 202 -0.48 -27.84 17.31
C VAL A 202 0.72 -27.36 16.49
N LEU A 203 1.56 -28.29 16.05
CA LEU A 203 2.74 -27.95 15.23
C LEU A 203 2.34 -27.21 13.97
N ARG A 204 1.24 -27.62 13.33
CA ARG A 204 0.73 -26.95 12.13
C ARG A 204 0.23 -25.54 12.41
N SER A 205 -0.47 -25.33 13.52
CA SER A 205 -0.90 -23.99 13.96
C SER A 205 0.30 -23.08 14.23
N MET A 206 1.30 -23.57 14.95
CA MET A 206 2.52 -22.82 15.22
C MET A 206 3.27 -22.44 13.93
N GLN A 207 3.38 -23.35 12.98
CA GLN A 207 4.02 -23.08 11.68
C GLN A 207 3.26 -21.99 10.89
N ARG A 208 1.93 -22.00 10.95
CA ARG A 208 1.11 -20.95 10.28
C ARG A 208 1.24 -19.61 10.98
N ALA A 209 1.14 -19.56 12.30
CA ALA A 209 1.32 -18.33 13.06
C ALA A 209 2.70 -17.71 12.76
N ARG A 210 3.76 -18.51 12.75
CA ARG A 210 5.10 -18.04 12.37
C ARG A 210 5.14 -17.43 10.95
N ARG A 211 4.46 -18.05 9.96
CA ARG A 211 4.39 -17.51 8.60
C ARG A 211 3.68 -16.16 8.53
N LEU A 212 2.56 -16.03 9.25
CA LEU A 212 1.81 -14.75 9.31
C LEU A 212 2.64 -13.65 9.96
N ILE A 213 3.40 -13.97 11.00
CA ILE A 213 4.32 -13.03 11.65
C ILE A 213 5.39 -12.57 10.66
N ILE A 214 6.01 -13.50 9.91
CA ILE A 214 7.03 -13.18 8.91
C ILE A 214 6.44 -12.23 7.85
N LEU A 215 5.28 -12.57 7.28
CA LEU A 215 4.64 -11.73 6.26
C LEU A 215 4.25 -10.37 6.80
N SER A 216 3.70 -10.31 8.02
CA SER A 216 3.32 -9.04 8.65
C SER A 216 4.52 -8.13 8.92
N GLN A 217 5.62 -8.68 9.42
CA GLN A 217 6.82 -7.90 9.70
C GLN A 217 7.53 -7.42 8.43
N LEU A 218 7.57 -8.25 7.38
CA LEU A 218 8.07 -7.84 6.08
C LEU A 218 7.18 -6.78 5.44
N SER A 219 5.85 -6.94 5.52
CA SER A 219 4.88 -5.93 5.03
C SER A 219 5.09 -4.56 5.68
N THR A 220 5.41 -4.52 6.98
CA THR A 220 5.69 -3.25 7.67
C THR A 220 6.93 -2.54 7.11
N ALA A 221 7.98 -3.29 6.78
CA ALA A 221 9.19 -2.72 6.14
C ALA A 221 8.88 -2.14 4.75
N LEU A 222 7.97 -2.76 4.00
CA LEU A 222 7.58 -2.35 2.66
C LEU A 222 6.76 -1.03 2.59
N HIS A 223 6.27 -0.53 3.73
CA HIS A 223 5.43 0.67 3.77
C HIS A 223 6.20 1.97 4.10
N GLN A 224 7.48 1.90 4.39
CA GLN A 224 8.29 3.10 4.65
C GLN A 224 8.70 3.77 3.34
N PRO A 225 8.65 5.13 3.26
CA PRO A 225 8.94 5.88 2.03
C PRO A 225 10.46 6.05 1.79
N ASN A 226 11.23 4.98 1.89
CA ASN A 226 12.66 4.99 1.66
C ASN A 226 12.98 4.66 0.19
N GLY A 227 14.14 5.08 -0.30
CA GLY A 227 14.59 4.72 -1.65
C GLY A 227 14.69 3.20 -1.84
N VAL A 228 14.67 2.74 -3.10
CA VAL A 228 14.63 1.30 -3.43
C VAL A 228 15.78 0.51 -2.77
N HIS A 229 16.99 1.07 -2.68
CA HIS A 229 18.15 0.40 -2.09
C HIS A 229 18.01 0.22 -0.57
N GLU A 230 17.52 1.22 0.12
CA GLU A 230 17.28 1.19 1.57
C GLU A 230 16.17 0.20 1.91
N LEU A 231 15.05 0.25 1.16
CA LEU A 231 13.96 -0.72 1.25
C LEU A 231 14.46 -2.17 1.15
N LEU A 232 15.32 -2.47 0.17
CA LEU A 232 15.83 -3.82 -0.03
C LEU A 232 16.82 -4.23 1.07
N GLY A 233 17.59 -3.30 1.62
CA GLY A 233 18.43 -3.52 2.80
C GLY A 233 17.60 -3.96 3.99
N ASP A 234 16.57 -3.17 4.34
CA ASP A 234 15.66 -3.46 5.45
C ASP A 234 14.92 -4.80 5.29
N VAL A 235 14.46 -5.10 4.08
CA VAL A 235 13.81 -6.39 3.78
C VAL A 235 14.76 -7.55 3.98
N LEU A 236 16.02 -7.45 3.48
CA LEU A 236 17.01 -8.49 3.64
C LEU A 236 17.43 -8.68 5.10
N GLU A 237 17.60 -7.61 5.86
CA GLU A 237 17.96 -7.68 7.27
C GLU A 237 16.87 -8.39 8.06
N ARG A 238 15.61 -7.99 7.91
CA ARG A 238 14.47 -8.64 8.57
C ARG A 238 14.27 -10.10 8.12
N ALA A 239 14.40 -10.37 6.81
CA ALA A 239 14.34 -11.73 6.32
C ALA A 239 15.50 -12.57 6.87
N GLY A 240 16.70 -11.98 6.99
CA GLY A 240 17.88 -12.59 7.59
C GLY A 240 17.65 -13.04 9.02
N GLU A 241 17.11 -12.18 9.86
CA GLU A 241 16.80 -12.48 11.25
C GLU A 241 15.67 -13.52 11.38
N LEU A 242 14.55 -13.33 10.66
CA LEU A 242 13.36 -14.18 10.76
C LEU A 242 13.57 -15.61 10.25
N LEU A 243 14.32 -15.74 9.16
CA LEU A 243 14.63 -17.03 8.53
C LEU A 243 15.95 -17.61 9.00
N GLN A 244 16.69 -16.88 9.86
CA GLN A 244 18.03 -17.25 10.34
C GLN A 244 18.98 -17.53 9.15
N LEU A 245 19.04 -16.59 8.21
CA LEU A 245 19.89 -16.72 7.04
C LEU A 245 21.37 -16.63 7.42
N HIS A 246 22.21 -17.35 6.71
CA HIS A 246 23.66 -17.18 6.80
C HIS A 246 24.13 -15.93 6.05
N THR A 247 23.58 -15.72 4.84
CA THR A 247 23.83 -14.54 4.01
C THR A 247 22.69 -14.37 3.00
N GLY A 248 22.59 -13.17 2.39
CA GLY A 248 21.64 -12.92 1.32
C GLY A 248 22.03 -11.69 0.52
N TRP A 249 21.56 -11.59 -0.71
CA TRP A 249 21.77 -10.43 -1.56
C TRP A 249 20.66 -10.27 -2.60
N VAL A 250 20.48 -9.05 -3.09
CA VAL A 250 19.50 -8.71 -4.12
C VAL A 250 20.21 -8.10 -5.32
N PHE A 251 19.92 -8.64 -6.49
CA PHE A 251 20.23 -8.02 -7.76
C PHE A 251 19.00 -7.33 -8.32
N LEU A 252 19.15 -6.08 -8.77
CA LEU A 252 18.12 -5.36 -9.53
C LEU A 252 18.56 -5.20 -10.97
N ARG A 253 17.58 -5.21 -11.86
CA ARG A 253 17.76 -4.89 -13.28
C ARG A 253 18.01 -3.38 -13.42
N ARG A 254 19.08 -3.01 -14.09
CA ARG A 254 19.39 -1.60 -14.38
C ARG A 254 18.39 -1.04 -15.39
N PRO A 255 17.79 0.14 -15.14
CA PRO A 255 16.86 0.77 -16.06
C PRO A 255 17.44 0.89 -17.48
N GLY A 256 16.64 0.49 -18.48
CA GLY A 256 17.04 0.58 -19.91
C GLY A 256 18.06 -0.45 -20.38
N THR A 257 18.45 -1.42 -19.56
CA THR A 257 19.39 -2.48 -19.93
C THR A 257 18.93 -3.85 -19.44
N ASP A 258 19.55 -4.93 -19.94
CA ASP A 258 19.36 -6.29 -19.40
C ASP A 258 20.43 -6.67 -18.37
N ALA A 259 21.22 -5.71 -17.90
CA ALA A 259 22.22 -5.92 -16.90
C ALA A 259 21.61 -5.83 -15.47
N TYR A 260 22.15 -6.67 -14.59
CA TYR A 260 21.77 -6.71 -13.18
C TYR A 260 22.91 -6.17 -12.32
N GLU A 261 22.58 -5.39 -11.29
CA GLU A 261 23.53 -4.86 -10.33
C GLU A 261 23.14 -5.21 -8.90
N LEU A 262 24.13 -5.30 -8.02
CA LEU A 262 23.92 -5.57 -6.59
C LEU A 262 23.24 -4.36 -5.95
N ALA A 263 22.00 -4.54 -5.50
CA ALA A 263 21.20 -3.48 -4.89
C ALA A 263 21.27 -3.50 -3.36
N ALA A 264 21.31 -4.69 -2.75
CA ALA A 264 21.39 -4.86 -1.30
C ALA A 264 22.10 -6.16 -0.95
N ALA A 265 22.67 -6.22 0.25
CA ALA A 265 23.35 -7.41 0.77
C ALA A 265 23.22 -7.49 2.29
N TYR A 266 23.12 -8.73 2.79
CA TYR A 266 23.05 -9.09 4.21
C TYR A 266 24.16 -10.08 4.54
N HIS A 267 25.04 -9.73 5.48
CA HIS A 267 26.15 -10.56 5.98
C HIS A 267 26.95 -11.26 4.88
N LEU A 268 27.41 -10.49 3.86
CA LEU A 268 28.26 -11.09 2.81
C LEU A 268 29.52 -11.71 3.39
N PRO A 269 29.86 -12.95 2.98
CA PRO A 269 31.13 -13.57 3.32
C PRO A 269 32.32 -12.72 2.82
N ARG A 270 33.44 -12.73 3.56
CA ARG A 270 34.63 -11.96 3.21
C ARG A 270 35.08 -12.06 1.76
N PRO A 271 35.10 -13.25 1.10
CA PRO A 271 35.49 -13.34 -0.31
C PRO A 271 34.55 -12.60 -1.26
N LEU A 272 33.26 -12.42 -0.91
CA LEU A 272 32.29 -11.68 -1.72
C LEU A 272 32.25 -10.20 -1.41
N GLU A 273 32.79 -9.79 -0.27
CA GLU A 273 32.87 -8.39 0.17
C GLU A 273 34.20 -7.73 -0.21
N ALA A 274 35.25 -8.53 -0.46
CA ALA A 274 36.57 -8.05 -0.82
C ALA A 274 36.57 -7.29 -2.16
N ASP A 275 37.58 -6.47 -2.37
CA ASP A 275 37.85 -5.72 -3.60
C ASP A 275 36.63 -4.91 -4.13
N GLY A 276 35.91 -4.27 -3.20
CA GLY A 276 34.73 -3.46 -3.56
C GLY A 276 33.58 -4.28 -4.14
N ARG A 277 33.44 -5.52 -3.71
CA ARG A 277 32.40 -6.48 -4.15
C ARG A 277 32.55 -6.89 -5.64
N GLU A 278 33.76 -6.92 -6.16
CA GLU A 278 34.03 -7.32 -7.55
C GLU A 278 33.48 -8.72 -7.87
N ALA A 279 33.56 -9.67 -6.91
CA ALA A 279 32.98 -11.00 -7.03
C ALA A 279 31.46 -11.03 -7.20
N MET A 280 30.78 -9.92 -6.88
CA MET A 280 29.33 -9.76 -7.08
C MET A 280 28.96 -9.18 -8.46
N ARG A 281 29.95 -8.76 -9.26
CA ARG A 281 29.75 -8.31 -10.64
C ARG A 281 29.70 -9.47 -11.63
N GLY A 282 29.21 -9.20 -12.83
CA GLY A 282 29.12 -10.19 -13.91
C GLY A 282 27.94 -11.16 -13.77
N THR A 283 27.88 -12.15 -14.64
CA THR A 283 26.81 -13.14 -14.69
C THR A 283 27.04 -14.30 -13.72
N CYS A 284 26.00 -15.01 -13.40
CA CYS A 284 26.02 -16.28 -12.68
C CYS A 284 24.82 -17.11 -13.12
N ARG A 285 24.84 -18.41 -12.85
CA ARG A 285 23.77 -19.32 -13.26
C ARG A 285 22.35 -18.84 -12.94
N CYS A 286 22.15 -18.20 -11.77
CA CYS A 286 20.83 -17.67 -11.40
C CYS A 286 20.43 -16.46 -12.26
N LEU A 287 21.36 -15.57 -12.61
CA LEU A 287 21.10 -14.44 -13.52
C LEU A 287 20.92 -14.91 -14.96
N ASP A 288 21.65 -15.93 -15.40
CA ASP A 288 21.49 -16.53 -16.73
C ASP A 288 20.11 -17.21 -16.88
N LEU A 289 19.66 -17.94 -15.87
CA LEU A 289 18.30 -18.52 -15.82
C LEU A 289 17.23 -17.43 -15.83
N LEU A 290 17.48 -16.31 -15.16
CA LEU A 290 16.58 -15.18 -15.13
C LEU A 290 16.52 -14.50 -16.51
N ALA A 291 17.65 -14.23 -17.13
CA ALA A 291 17.74 -13.65 -18.48
C ALA A 291 17.10 -14.56 -19.55
N GLY A 292 17.23 -15.88 -19.39
CA GLY A 292 16.58 -16.88 -20.26
C GLY A 292 15.10 -17.12 -19.95
N HIS A 293 14.45 -16.33 -19.10
CA HIS A 293 13.04 -16.49 -18.66
C HIS A 293 12.70 -17.85 -18.06
N GLN A 294 13.72 -18.61 -17.59
CA GLN A 294 13.53 -19.92 -16.98
C GLN A 294 13.30 -19.86 -15.47
N LEU A 295 13.59 -18.71 -14.83
CA LEU A 295 13.41 -18.48 -13.39
C LEU A 295 12.13 -17.69 -13.14
N THR A 296 10.99 -18.37 -13.16
CA THR A 296 9.67 -17.76 -12.91
C THR A 296 9.17 -17.98 -11.48
N GLU A 297 9.68 -18.98 -10.79
CA GLU A 297 9.33 -19.34 -9.41
C GLU A 297 10.61 -19.47 -8.57
N PRO A 298 10.54 -19.35 -7.23
CA PRO A 298 11.69 -19.59 -6.38
C PRO A 298 12.23 -21.01 -6.52
N VAL A 299 13.53 -21.12 -6.69
CA VAL A 299 14.23 -22.41 -6.82
C VAL A 299 15.48 -22.45 -5.97
N ASN A 300 15.86 -23.66 -5.54
CA ASN A 300 17.17 -23.88 -4.94
C ASN A 300 18.22 -24.02 -6.04
N ILE A 301 19.25 -23.21 -5.99
CA ILE A 301 20.43 -23.29 -6.85
C ILE A 301 21.52 -24.03 -6.08
N VAL A 302 21.95 -25.15 -6.60
CA VAL A 302 23.08 -25.92 -6.10
C VAL A 302 24.35 -25.59 -6.91
N ASN A 303 25.53 -25.72 -6.29
CA ASN A 303 26.82 -25.40 -6.90
C ASN A 303 26.89 -23.95 -7.44
N CYS A 304 26.61 -22.98 -6.56
CA CYS A 304 26.72 -21.59 -6.91
C CYS A 304 28.20 -21.16 -6.98
N MET A 305 28.67 -20.71 -8.15
CA MET A 305 30.05 -20.25 -8.36
C MET A 305 30.47 -19.13 -7.40
N ARG A 306 29.53 -18.24 -6.99
CA ARG A 306 29.83 -17.15 -6.05
C ARG A 306 30.06 -17.65 -4.62
N LEU A 307 29.54 -18.83 -4.28
CA LEU A 307 29.69 -19.46 -2.96
C LEU A 307 30.78 -20.52 -2.95
N GLU A 308 31.46 -20.78 -4.06
CA GLU A 308 32.64 -21.67 -4.10
C GLU A 308 33.74 -21.14 -3.18
N GLY A 309 34.21 -21.97 -2.25
CA GLY A 309 35.21 -21.58 -1.24
C GLY A 309 34.63 -20.86 -0.01
N VAL A 310 33.33 -20.63 0.06
CA VAL A 310 32.65 -20.01 1.21
C VAL A 310 32.01 -21.10 2.11
N GLY A 311 32.82 -21.95 2.71
CA GLY A 311 32.36 -23.01 3.63
C GLY A 311 31.51 -24.10 2.95
N SER A 312 30.65 -24.78 3.73
CA SER A 312 29.82 -25.91 3.26
C SER A 312 28.58 -25.52 2.43
N ALA A 313 28.37 -24.22 2.13
CA ALA A 313 27.12 -23.72 1.60
C ALA A 313 27.26 -23.21 0.15
N ALA A 314 27.56 -24.13 -0.79
CA ALA A 314 27.54 -23.77 -2.23
C ALA A 314 26.11 -23.69 -2.83
N GLN A 315 25.11 -23.43 -2.02
CA GLN A 315 23.70 -23.46 -2.45
C GLN A 315 22.86 -22.35 -1.81
N HIS A 316 21.88 -21.85 -2.56
CA HIS A 316 20.98 -20.77 -2.13
C HIS A 316 19.61 -20.90 -2.80
N ALA A 317 18.60 -20.29 -2.22
CA ALA A 317 17.35 -20.06 -2.95
C ALA A 317 17.45 -18.77 -3.76
N SER A 318 17.03 -18.84 -5.02
CA SER A 318 16.86 -17.69 -5.92
C SER A 318 15.39 -17.36 -6.04
N VAL A 319 15.00 -16.16 -5.63
CA VAL A 319 13.62 -15.68 -5.55
C VAL A 319 13.43 -14.52 -6.53
N PRO A 320 12.64 -14.70 -7.60
CA PRO A 320 12.37 -13.62 -8.56
C PRO A 320 11.48 -12.54 -7.92
N LEU A 321 11.86 -11.27 -8.08
CA LEU A 321 11.12 -10.10 -7.61
C LEU A 321 10.18 -9.65 -8.72
N ARG A 322 8.90 -10.00 -8.58
CA ARG A 322 7.89 -9.80 -9.62
C ARG A 322 7.22 -8.44 -9.50
N THR A 323 7.13 -7.72 -10.62
CA THR A 323 6.37 -6.49 -10.78
C THR A 323 5.26 -6.68 -11.82
N SER A 324 4.41 -5.68 -12.01
CA SER A 324 3.39 -5.68 -13.07
C SER A 324 4.01 -5.72 -14.48
N LYS A 325 5.25 -5.23 -14.63
CA LYS A 325 5.98 -5.14 -15.90
C LYS A 325 6.92 -6.34 -16.16
N GLY A 326 6.96 -7.33 -15.26
CA GLY A 326 7.84 -8.49 -15.36
C GLY A 326 8.69 -8.68 -14.10
N ILE A 327 9.91 -9.20 -14.25
CA ILE A 327 10.81 -9.43 -13.12
C ILE A 327 11.79 -8.28 -13.02
N ALA A 328 11.73 -7.55 -11.89
CA ALA A 328 12.61 -6.39 -11.62
C ALA A 328 13.99 -6.82 -11.10
N GLY A 329 14.09 -7.99 -10.51
CA GLY A 329 15.34 -8.44 -9.90
C GLY A 329 15.26 -9.84 -9.32
N LEU A 330 16.29 -10.19 -8.57
CA LEU A 330 16.48 -11.50 -7.98
C LEU A 330 17.02 -11.38 -6.55
N MET A 331 16.34 -11.98 -5.60
CA MET A 331 16.79 -12.10 -4.21
C MET A 331 17.34 -13.49 -3.97
N ASN A 332 18.58 -13.58 -3.51
CA ASN A 332 19.27 -14.84 -3.21
C ASN A 332 19.45 -14.99 -1.71
N LEU A 333 19.05 -16.13 -1.15
CA LEU A 333 19.01 -16.39 0.28
C LEU A 333 19.73 -17.69 0.59
N VAL A 334 20.68 -17.67 1.54
CA VAL A 334 21.50 -18.81 1.94
C VAL A 334 21.15 -19.20 3.38
N LEU A 335 20.81 -20.47 3.59
CA LEU A 335 20.60 -21.03 4.92
C LEU A 335 21.93 -21.55 5.52
N PRO A 336 22.04 -21.61 6.87
CA PRO A 336 23.18 -22.22 7.54
C PRO A 336 23.38 -23.68 7.17
N ALA A 337 24.64 -24.16 7.26
CA ALA A 337 25.02 -25.58 7.12
C ALA A 337 24.57 -26.26 5.81
N GLY A 338 24.42 -25.49 4.72
CA GLY A 338 24.06 -26.06 3.43
C GLY A 338 22.65 -26.68 3.36
N ARG A 339 21.74 -26.25 4.23
CA ARG A 339 20.33 -26.66 4.18
C ARG A 339 19.65 -26.04 2.95
N LEU A 340 18.84 -26.83 2.24
CA LEU A 340 17.97 -26.33 1.17
C LEU A 340 16.62 -25.87 1.73
N PHE A 341 16.02 -24.89 1.05
CA PHE A 341 14.64 -24.51 1.33
C PHE A 341 13.69 -25.61 0.87
N GLY A 342 12.77 -26.02 1.74
CA GLY A 342 11.73 -26.98 1.39
C GLY A 342 10.66 -26.33 0.48
N HIS A 343 9.81 -27.16 -0.15
CA HIS A 343 8.76 -26.71 -1.06
C HIS A 343 7.84 -25.63 -0.46
N ARG A 344 7.50 -25.75 0.83
CA ARG A 344 6.65 -24.78 1.53
C ARG A 344 7.37 -23.48 1.85
N GLU A 345 8.66 -23.53 2.10
CA GLU A 345 9.50 -22.35 2.29
C GLU A 345 9.66 -21.60 0.97
N LEU A 346 9.89 -22.29 -0.14
CA LEU A 346 9.95 -21.71 -1.47
C LEU A 346 8.61 -21.04 -1.87
N ALA A 347 7.47 -21.69 -1.57
CA ALA A 347 6.16 -21.10 -1.80
C ALA A 347 5.91 -19.81 -0.97
N LEU A 348 6.43 -19.75 0.28
CA LEU A 348 6.43 -18.54 1.08
C LEU A 348 7.30 -17.44 0.45
N LEU A 349 8.50 -17.82 0.00
CA LEU A 349 9.43 -16.92 -0.66
C LEU A 349 8.88 -16.39 -1.99
N ALA A 350 8.05 -17.16 -2.71
CA ALA A 350 7.32 -16.68 -3.89
C ALA A 350 6.38 -15.50 -3.55
N THR A 351 5.66 -15.64 -2.43
CA THR A 351 4.79 -14.54 -1.94
C THR A 351 5.60 -13.33 -1.54
N VAL A 352 6.68 -13.53 -0.77
CA VAL A 352 7.60 -12.44 -0.36
C VAL A 352 8.22 -11.76 -1.57
N GLY A 353 8.68 -12.51 -2.57
CA GLY A 353 9.25 -11.97 -3.81
C GLY A 353 8.26 -11.12 -4.60
N GLY A 354 6.97 -11.51 -4.61
CA GLY A 354 5.90 -10.71 -5.20
C GLY A 354 5.65 -9.39 -4.45
N GLU A 355 5.54 -9.44 -3.11
CA GLU A 355 5.35 -8.25 -2.28
C GLU A 355 6.54 -7.27 -2.39
N VAL A 356 7.77 -7.78 -2.35
CA VAL A 356 8.98 -6.98 -2.53
C VAL A 356 9.02 -6.37 -3.93
N GLY A 357 8.67 -7.13 -4.97
CA GLY A 357 8.58 -6.64 -6.34
C GLY A 357 7.59 -5.49 -6.48
N LEU A 358 6.39 -5.61 -5.88
CA LEU A 358 5.39 -4.55 -5.87
C LEU A 358 5.87 -3.30 -5.13
N ALA A 359 6.57 -3.47 -4.01
CA ALA A 359 7.15 -2.36 -3.26
C ALA A 359 8.25 -1.62 -4.05
N ILE A 360 9.10 -2.36 -4.77
CA ILE A 360 10.09 -1.77 -5.69
C ILE A 360 9.39 -0.93 -6.76
N GLU A 361 8.35 -1.47 -7.41
CA GLU A 361 7.60 -0.75 -8.44
C GLU A 361 6.98 0.53 -7.89
N LYS A 362 6.38 0.48 -6.71
CA LYS A 362 5.82 1.65 -6.03
C LYS A 362 6.90 2.69 -5.72
N ALA A 363 8.05 2.28 -5.18
CA ALA A 363 9.15 3.19 -4.86
C ALA A 363 9.72 3.88 -6.13
N GLN A 364 9.89 3.13 -7.22
CA GLN A 364 10.34 3.67 -8.50
C GLN A 364 9.34 4.68 -9.09
N LEU A 365 8.03 4.39 -9.02
CA LEU A 365 6.99 5.30 -9.49
C LEU A 365 6.95 6.60 -8.67
N LEU A 366 7.12 6.51 -7.35
CA LEU A 366 7.17 7.70 -6.48
C LEU A 366 8.40 8.55 -6.79
N GLU A 367 9.56 7.94 -7.04
CA GLU A 367 10.79 8.65 -7.41
C GLU A 367 10.65 9.32 -8.79
N GLU A 368 10.09 8.62 -9.78
CA GLU A 368 9.81 9.19 -11.11
C GLU A 368 8.84 10.37 -11.01
N LEU A 369 7.78 10.26 -10.20
CA LEU A 369 6.82 11.33 -9.96
C LEU A 369 7.50 12.55 -9.32
N ALA A 370 8.35 12.33 -8.30
CA ALA A 370 9.07 13.40 -7.63
C ALA A 370 10.06 14.13 -8.56
N VAL A 371 10.70 13.42 -9.49
CA VAL A 371 11.56 14.01 -10.53
C VAL A 371 10.73 14.84 -11.51
N LYS A 372 9.60 14.31 -11.98
CA LYS A 372 8.70 15.03 -12.90
C LYS A 372 8.14 16.31 -12.26
N GLU A 373 7.72 16.26 -11.00
CA GLU A 373 7.21 17.44 -10.29
C GLU A 373 8.29 18.51 -10.10
N ARG A 374 9.53 18.12 -9.77
CA ARG A 374 10.65 19.07 -9.70
C ARG A 374 10.94 19.72 -11.06
N SER A 375 11.02 18.92 -12.12
CA SER A 375 11.23 19.43 -13.48
C SER A 375 10.11 20.37 -13.94
N ARG A 376 8.86 20.05 -13.61
CA ARG A 376 7.70 20.90 -13.87
C ARG A 376 7.82 22.24 -13.15
N GLY A 377 8.21 22.24 -11.88
CA GLY A 377 8.43 23.46 -11.10
C GLY A 377 9.51 24.36 -11.74
N GLU A 378 10.62 23.77 -12.18
CA GLU A 378 11.69 24.51 -12.87
C GLU A 378 11.23 25.10 -14.20
N LEU A 379 10.45 24.35 -15.00
CA LEU A 379 9.92 24.85 -16.26
C LEU A 379 8.96 26.03 -16.03
N ILE A 380 8.07 25.96 -15.06
CA ILE A 380 7.16 27.05 -14.69
C ILE A 380 7.98 28.29 -14.29
N LYS A 381 9.01 28.12 -13.46
CA LYS A 381 9.90 29.22 -13.05
C LYS A 381 10.53 29.91 -14.26
N ARG A 382 11.09 29.14 -15.19
CA ARG A 382 11.70 29.67 -16.42
C ARG A 382 10.68 30.40 -17.30
N LEU A 383 9.48 29.87 -17.46
CA LEU A 383 8.41 30.50 -18.24
C LEU A 383 7.99 31.84 -17.64
N LEU A 384 7.79 31.93 -16.33
CA LEU A 384 7.40 33.16 -15.66
C LEU A 384 8.50 34.23 -15.74
N THR A 385 9.77 33.84 -15.59
CA THR A 385 10.92 34.75 -15.76
C THR A 385 10.99 35.26 -17.21
N ALA A 386 10.91 34.36 -18.18
CA ALA A 386 10.95 34.76 -19.59
C ALA A 386 9.77 35.68 -19.97
N GLN A 387 8.58 35.43 -19.44
CA GLN A 387 7.41 36.28 -19.64
C GLN A 387 7.63 37.70 -19.06
N GLU A 388 8.24 37.80 -17.88
CA GLU A 388 8.50 39.11 -17.24
C GLU A 388 9.60 39.85 -17.98
N ASP A 389 10.65 39.18 -18.43
CA ASP A 389 11.71 39.77 -19.26
C ASP A 389 11.19 40.27 -20.59
N GLU A 390 10.27 39.55 -21.23
CA GLU A 390 9.63 39.98 -22.48
C GLU A 390 8.72 41.17 -22.26
N ARG A 391 7.94 41.20 -21.19
CA ARG A 391 7.12 42.38 -20.82
C ARG A 391 8.01 43.61 -20.58
N ARG A 392 9.16 43.43 -19.91
CA ARG A 392 10.15 44.50 -19.68
C ARG A 392 10.73 45.00 -21.00
N ARG A 393 11.02 44.11 -21.94
CA ARG A 393 11.56 44.45 -23.26
C ARG A 393 10.54 45.28 -24.05
N ILE A 394 9.30 44.77 -24.15
CA ILE A 394 8.21 45.46 -24.89
C ILE A 394 7.91 46.83 -24.29
N ALA A 395 7.84 46.94 -22.95
CA ALA A 395 7.57 48.21 -22.30
C ALA A 395 8.68 49.26 -22.62
N ARG A 396 9.96 48.84 -22.64
CA ARG A 396 11.07 49.74 -23.03
C ARG A 396 11.01 50.16 -24.50
N GLU A 397 10.78 49.21 -25.41
CA GLU A 397 10.65 49.48 -26.85
C GLU A 397 9.52 50.45 -27.12
N LEU A 398 8.34 50.26 -26.49
CA LEU A 398 7.22 51.19 -26.62
C LEU A 398 7.54 52.59 -26.07
N HIS A 399 8.28 52.66 -24.95
CA HIS A 399 8.68 53.93 -24.37
C HIS A 399 9.68 54.67 -25.25
N ASP A 400 10.75 53.99 -25.69
CA ASP A 400 11.90 54.59 -26.36
C ASP A 400 11.59 54.91 -27.84
N GLU A 401 10.90 54.00 -28.56
CA GLU A 401 10.63 54.24 -29.98
C GLU A 401 9.30 54.94 -30.22
N THR A 402 8.20 54.42 -29.68
CA THR A 402 6.86 54.90 -29.97
C THR A 402 6.57 56.20 -29.20
N GLY A 403 6.88 56.22 -27.90
CA GLY A 403 6.61 57.39 -27.03
C GLY A 403 7.44 58.60 -27.44
N GLN A 404 8.73 58.41 -27.76
CA GLN A 404 9.60 59.49 -28.24
C GLN A 404 9.16 60.01 -29.60
N SER A 405 8.76 59.12 -30.53
CA SER A 405 8.29 59.51 -31.87
C SER A 405 7.01 60.35 -31.80
N ILE A 406 6.04 59.96 -30.97
CA ILE A 406 4.81 60.74 -30.78
C ILE A 406 5.11 62.08 -30.08
N THR A 407 6.02 62.11 -29.13
CA THR A 407 6.47 63.34 -28.46
C THR A 407 7.11 64.31 -29.48
N ALA A 408 7.99 63.80 -30.34
CA ALA A 408 8.57 64.58 -31.42
C ALA A 408 7.51 65.11 -32.42
N LEU A 409 6.47 64.30 -32.70
CA LEU A 409 5.34 64.71 -33.54
C LEU A 409 4.57 65.89 -32.89
N ILE A 410 4.28 65.80 -31.58
CA ILE A 410 3.59 66.89 -30.84
C ILE A 410 4.41 68.18 -30.91
N VAL A 411 5.74 68.12 -30.68
CA VAL A 411 6.62 69.29 -30.80
C VAL A 411 6.60 69.87 -32.20
N ASN A 412 6.63 69.03 -33.24
CA ASN A 412 6.56 69.52 -34.63
C ASN A 412 5.19 70.16 -34.96
N LEU A 413 4.10 69.65 -34.41
CA LEU A 413 2.79 70.20 -34.52
C LEU A 413 2.70 71.59 -33.83
N ASP A 414 3.33 71.78 -32.67
CA ASP A 414 3.43 73.05 -31.99
C ASP A 414 4.21 74.11 -32.82
N ILE A 415 5.33 73.68 -33.42
CA ILE A 415 6.13 74.53 -34.33
C ILE A 415 5.28 74.93 -35.56
N ALA A 416 4.57 73.99 -36.19
CA ALA A 416 3.72 74.25 -37.36
C ALA A 416 2.55 75.12 -36.98
N ARG A 417 1.98 74.98 -35.78
CA ARG A 417 0.91 75.79 -35.24
C ARG A 417 1.36 77.24 -35.07
N ALA A 418 2.55 77.49 -34.52
CA ALA A 418 3.15 78.81 -34.37
C ALA A 418 3.41 79.46 -35.76
N ALA A 419 3.82 78.69 -36.74
CA ALA A 419 4.06 79.19 -38.10
C ALA A 419 2.75 79.48 -38.89
N ALA A 420 1.62 78.96 -38.50
CA ALA A 420 0.32 79.13 -39.11
C ALA A 420 -0.43 80.44 -38.64
N GLU A 421 0.29 81.39 -38.01
CA GLU A 421 -0.25 82.65 -37.58
C GLU A 421 -0.86 83.38 -38.79
N GLY A 422 -2.18 83.63 -38.73
CA GLY A 422 -2.98 84.36 -39.78
C GLY A 422 -3.86 83.45 -40.66
N VAL A 423 -3.85 82.13 -40.49
CA VAL A 423 -4.75 81.22 -41.22
C VAL A 423 -5.54 80.32 -40.21
N PRO A 424 -6.68 80.86 -39.72
CA PRO A 424 -7.44 80.20 -38.64
C PRO A 424 -7.78 78.71 -38.92
N GLN A 425 -8.16 78.43 -40.17
CA GLN A 425 -8.54 77.05 -40.58
C GLN A 425 -7.41 76.02 -40.46
N ILE A 426 -6.18 76.46 -40.73
CA ILE A 426 -4.99 75.60 -40.59
C ILE A 426 -4.66 75.40 -39.12
N ALA A 427 -4.78 76.51 -38.35
CA ALA A 427 -4.57 76.52 -36.90
C ALA A 427 -5.48 75.51 -36.17
N GLU A 428 -6.78 75.53 -36.44
CA GLU A 428 -7.78 74.60 -35.87
C GLU A 428 -7.50 73.13 -36.30
N ALA A 429 -7.04 72.92 -37.54
CA ALA A 429 -6.67 71.57 -38.00
C ALA A 429 -5.43 71.02 -37.25
N LEU A 430 -4.42 71.85 -37.01
CA LEU A 430 -3.22 71.50 -36.27
C LEU A 430 -3.54 71.25 -34.77
N ASP A 431 -4.42 72.01 -34.18
CA ASP A 431 -4.88 71.83 -32.80
C ASP A 431 -5.58 70.43 -32.67
N ARG A 432 -6.48 70.06 -33.60
CA ARG A 432 -7.12 68.74 -33.62
C ARG A 432 -6.12 67.60 -33.80
N LEU A 433 -5.08 67.74 -34.64
CA LEU A 433 -4.04 66.75 -34.82
C LEU A 433 -3.17 66.63 -33.57
N LYS A 434 -2.90 67.74 -32.88
CA LYS A 434 -2.17 67.72 -31.61
C LYS A 434 -2.96 66.99 -30.53
N ASP A 435 -4.25 67.31 -30.37
CA ASP A 435 -5.13 66.64 -29.40
C ASP A 435 -5.16 65.11 -29.67
N LEU A 436 -5.20 64.70 -30.96
CA LEU A 436 -5.15 63.30 -31.35
C LEU A 436 -3.80 62.66 -30.98
N ALA A 437 -2.67 63.34 -31.23
CA ALA A 437 -1.35 62.86 -30.90
C ALA A 437 -1.14 62.74 -29.38
N GLU A 438 -1.59 63.74 -28.60
CA GLU A 438 -1.58 63.74 -27.15
C GLU A 438 -2.44 62.56 -26.58
N GLY A 439 -3.64 62.36 -27.15
CA GLY A 439 -4.49 61.24 -26.78
C GLY A 439 -3.83 59.88 -27.08
N THR A 440 -3.18 59.77 -28.25
CA THR A 440 -2.43 58.55 -28.61
C THR A 440 -1.23 58.29 -27.70
N LEU A 441 -0.50 59.35 -27.33
CA LEU A 441 0.60 59.26 -26.38
C LEU A 441 0.13 58.75 -25.01
N GLU A 442 -1.01 59.21 -24.55
CA GLU A 442 -1.59 58.77 -23.28
C GLU A 442 -2.04 57.30 -23.35
N GLU A 443 -2.61 56.86 -24.47
CA GLU A 443 -2.92 55.43 -24.68
C GLU A 443 -1.66 54.56 -24.69
N VAL A 444 -0.59 54.98 -25.36
CA VAL A 444 0.69 54.25 -25.37
C VAL A 444 1.28 54.21 -23.95
N ARG A 445 1.28 55.30 -23.22
CA ARG A 445 1.71 55.31 -21.81
C ARG A 445 0.91 54.32 -20.97
N LYS A 446 -0.40 54.26 -21.14
CA LYS A 446 -1.24 53.29 -20.43
C LYS A 446 -0.88 51.84 -20.75
N LEU A 447 -0.61 51.53 -22.02
CA LEU A 447 -0.12 50.21 -22.42
C LEU A 447 1.24 49.85 -21.79
N ILE A 448 2.19 50.79 -21.76
CA ILE A 448 3.48 50.62 -21.10
C ILE A 448 3.30 50.31 -19.62
N TYR A 449 2.42 51.00 -18.94
CA TYR A 449 2.13 50.76 -17.52
C TYR A 449 1.43 49.43 -17.24
N ASP A 450 0.55 48.96 -18.14
CA ASP A 450 -0.07 47.64 -18.04
C ASP A 450 0.96 46.51 -18.24
N LEU A 451 1.94 46.75 -19.13
CA LEU A 451 3.04 45.80 -19.35
C LEU A 451 4.03 45.82 -18.20
N ARG A 452 4.48 47.02 -17.77
CA ARG A 452 5.37 47.24 -16.62
C ARG A 452 5.41 48.68 -16.21
N PRO A 453 5.04 49.02 -14.96
CA PRO A 453 5.18 50.39 -14.51
C PRO A 453 6.67 50.75 -14.33
N THR A 454 7.17 51.66 -15.15
CA THR A 454 8.47 52.32 -14.93
C THR A 454 8.54 52.97 -13.55
N VAL A 455 7.38 53.43 -13.05
CA VAL A 455 7.19 53.94 -11.69
C VAL A 455 7.67 52.95 -10.60
N LEU A 456 7.59 51.64 -10.84
CA LEU A 456 8.08 50.65 -9.91
C LEU A 456 9.64 50.67 -9.82
N ASP A 457 10.29 50.81 -10.98
CA ASP A 457 11.76 50.84 -11.04
C ASP A 457 12.27 52.20 -10.47
N ASP A 458 11.60 53.30 -10.76
CA ASP A 458 12.03 54.66 -10.41
C ASP A 458 11.62 55.06 -8.99
N LEU A 459 10.38 54.84 -8.60
CA LEU A 459 9.76 55.36 -7.37
C LEU A 459 9.41 54.26 -6.33
N GLY A 460 9.61 52.98 -6.65
CA GLY A 460 9.37 51.85 -5.76
C GLY A 460 7.91 51.41 -5.66
N LEU A 461 7.73 50.32 -4.89
CA LEU A 461 6.46 49.58 -4.78
C LEU A 461 5.30 50.43 -4.28
N THR A 462 5.49 51.20 -3.23
CA THR A 462 4.45 52.06 -2.63
C THR A 462 3.85 53.04 -3.63
N SER A 463 4.72 53.77 -4.32
CA SER A 463 4.32 54.78 -5.32
C SER A 463 3.66 54.10 -6.54
N ALA A 464 4.17 52.96 -6.97
CA ALA A 464 3.60 52.20 -8.08
C ALA A 464 2.20 51.65 -7.76
N LEU A 465 1.97 51.12 -6.55
CA LEU A 465 0.66 50.62 -6.11
C LEU A 465 -0.38 51.76 -6.03
N ARG A 466 0.02 52.89 -5.42
CA ARG A 466 -0.84 54.06 -5.30
C ARG A 466 -1.24 54.59 -6.67
N TRP A 467 -0.28 54.75 -7.56
CA TRP A 467 -0.53 55.22 -8.92
C TRP A 467 -1.44 54.27 -9.70
N TYR A 468 -1.17 52.93 -9.63
CA TYR A 468 -1.96 51.93 -10.34
C TYR A 468 -3.42 51.90 -9.84
N ALA A 469 -3.63 51.97 -8.53
CA ALA A 469 -4.94 52.01 -7.93
C ALA A 469 -5.74 53.24 -8.38
N HIS A 470 -5.07 54.43 -8.37
CA HIS A 470 -5.68 55.69 -8.84
C HIS A 470 -6.07 55.61 -10.32
N GLN A 471 -5.23 55.04 -11.18
CA GLN A 471 -5.52 54.95 -12.61
C GLN A 471 -6.59 53.90 -12.97
N GLN A 472 -6.66 52.79 -12.23
CA GLN A 472 -7.53 51.67 -12.58
C GLN A 472 -8.87 51.68 -11.85
N LEU A 473 -8.94 52.17 -10.61
CA LEU A 473 -10.11 52.04 -9.75
C LEU A 473 -10.92 53.36 -9.69
N GLU A 474 -10.30 54.49 -9.45
CA GLU A 474 -11.01 55.78 -9.26
C GLU A 474 -11.81 56.24 -10.50
N PRO A 475 -11.30 56.14 -11.76
CA PRO A 475 -12.09 56.53 -12.95
C PRO A 475 -13.37 55.69 -13.13
N ARG A 476 -13.44 54.53 -12.43
CA ARG A 476 -14.61 53.63 -12.43
C ARG A 476 -15.52 53.82 -11.22
N GLY A 477 -15.27 54.90 -10.42
CA GLY A 477 -16.06 55.22 -9.24
C GLY A 477 -15.80 54.32 -8.03
N ILE A 478 -14.66 53.63 -8.01
CA ILE A 478 -14.25 52.78 -6.88
C ILE A 478 -13.34 53.59 -5.95
N GLU A 479 -13.78 53.81 -4.72
CA GLU A 479 -13.00 54.48 -3.69
C GLU A 479 -11.81 53.63 -3.26
N VAL A 480 -10.61 54.22 -3.13
CA VAL A 480 -9.38 53.52 -2.75
C VAL A 480 -8.85 54.06 -1.42
N GLU A 481 -8.72 53.16 -0.46
CA GLU A 481 -8.05 53.47 0.81
C GLU A 481 -6.70 52.70 0.86
N PHE A 482 -5.60 53.47 1.00
CA PHE A 482 -4.26 52.88 0.97
C PHE A 482 -3.51 53.07 2.30
N HIS A 483 -3.27 51.99 3.01
CA HIS A 483 -2.54 51.93 4.27
C HIS A 483 -1.11 51.41 4.01
N ASN A 484 -0.12 52.27 4.22
CA ASN A 484 1.28 51.93 4.01
C ASN A 484 2.06 52.07 5.32
N HIS A 485 2.53 50.94 5.85
CA HIS A 485 3.38 50.89 7.03
C HIS A 485 4.84 50.46 6.69
N VAL A 486 5.16 50.27 5.40
CA VAL A 486 6.51 49.98 4.92
C VAL A 486 7.31 51.26 4.64
N GLY A 487 6.57 52.38 4.41
CA GLY A 487 7.15 53.64 4.03
C GLY A 487 7.68 53.62 2.59
N GLU A 488 8.81 54.31 2.36
CA GLU A 488 9.50 54.34 1.07
C GLU A 488 10.72 53.36 1.03
N THR A 489 10.70 52.39 1.92
CA THR A 489 11.80 51.39 1.97
C THR A 489 11.80 50.56 0.69
N ARG A 490 12.95 50.52 0.02
CA ARG A 490 13.16 49.66 -1.16
C ARG A 490 13.31 48.20 -0.69
N LEU A 491 12.53 47.34 -1.32
CA LEU A 491 12.69 45.88 -1.17
C LEU A 491 13.52 45.35 -2.32
N GLU A 492 13.89 44.09 -2.26
CA GLU A 492 14.55 43.42 -3.39
C GLU A 492 13.64 43.51 -4.64
N THR A 493 14.23 43.82 -5.80
CA THR A 493 13.48 44.05 -7.06
C THR A 493 12.51 42.91 -7.41
N VAL A 494 12.92 41.66 -7.12
CA VAL A 494 12.07 40.47 -7.36
C VAL A 494 10.85 40.47 -6.45
N VAL A 495 11.01 40.90 -5.19
CA VAL A 495 9.91 40.98 -4.20
C VAL A 495 8.94 42.11 -4.59
N GLU A 496 9.46 43.32 -4.91
CA GLU A 496 8.66 44.44 -5.36
C GLU A 496 7.83 44.10 -6.61
N THR A 497 8.48 43.48 -7.60
CA THR A 497 7.82 43.06 -8.84
C THR A 497 6.73 42.01 -8.57
N THR A 498 7.02 41.03 -7.71
CA THR A 498 6.03 39.98 -7.37
C THR A 498 4.82 40.55 -6.65
N LEU A 499 5.02 41.42 -5.62
CA LEU A 499 3.93 42.09 -4.91
C LEU A 499 3.10 42.97 -5.85
N PHE A 500 3.76 43.75 -6.70
CA PHE A 500 3.07 44.57 -7.68
C PHE A 500 2.21 43.73 -8.63
N ARG A 501 2.71 42.60 -9.17
CA ARG A 501 1.95 41.71 -10.05
C ARG A 501 0.76 41.07 -9.34
N ILE A 502 0.90 40.70 -8.07
CA ILE A 502 -0.20 40.18 -7.26
C ILE A 502 -1.28 41.28 -7.05
N ALA A 503 -0.87 42.49 -6.69
CA ALA A 503 -1.80 43.60 -6.53
C ALA A 503 -2.50 43.98 -7.85
N GLN A 504 -1.78 44.03 -8.96
CA GLN A 504 -2.30 44.29 -10.29
C GLN A 504 -3.38 43.26 -10.66
N GLU A 505 -3.14 42.00 -10.49
CA GLU A 505 -4.10 40.92 -10.75
C GLU A 505 -5.33 41.01 -9.83
N ALA A 506 -5.10 41.30 -8.54
CA ALA A 506 -6.17 41.45 -7.58
C ALA A 506 -7.07 42.64 -7.94
N MET A 507 -6.49 43.81 -8.23
CA MET A 507 -7.24 45.00 -8.65
C MET A 507 -7.94 44.81 -10.00
N TRP A 508 -7.33 44.12 -10.94
CA TRP A 508 -7.97 43.73 -12.20
C TRP A 508 -9.20 42.85 -11.99
N ASN A 509 -9.10 41.89 -11.08
CA ASN A 509 -10.24 41.04 -10.70
C ASN A 509 -11.36 41.84 -10.04
N VAL A 510 -11.02 42.85 -9.24
CA VAL A 510 -12.01 43.80 -8.69
C VAL A 510 -12.76 44.50 -9.83
N VAL A 511 -12.04 45.14 -10.75
CA VAL A 511 -12.64 45.88 -11.89
C VAL A 511 -13.53 44.96 -12.73
N LYS A 512 -13.09 43.77 -13.02
CA LYS A 512 -13.76 42.87 -13.98
C LYS A 512 -14.91 42.08 -13.36
N HIS A 513 -14.81 41.74 -12.08
CA HIS A 513 -15.68 40.74 -11.50
C HIS A 513 -16.42 41.13 -10.24
N SER A 514 -15.93 42.13 -9.43
CA SER A 514 -16.46 42.33 -8.09
C SER A 514 -17.74 43.20 -8.03
N GLY A 515 -17.85 44.20 -8.86
CA GLY A 515 -18.86 45.25 -8.71
C GLY A 515 -18.68 46.04 -7.40
N ALA A 516 -17.47 46.10 -6.88
CA ALA A 516 -17.15 46.82 -5.65
C ALA A 516 -17.25 48.33 -5.81
N THR A 517 -17.54 49.04 -4.71
CA THR A 517 -17.52 50.51 -4.59
C THR A 517 -16.32 51.01 -3.79
N ARG A 518 -15.62 50.12 -3.07
CA ARG A 518 -14.44 50.45 -2.24
C ARG A 518 -13.44 49.30 -2.26
N VAL A 519 -12.16 49.69 -2.31
CA VAL A 519 -11.00 48.78 -2.20
C VAL A 519 -10.05 49.29 -1.13
N GLU A 520 -9.64 48.42 -0.23
CA GLU A 520 -8.60 48.70 0.76
C GLU A 520 -7.30 47.99 0.34
N LEU A 521 -6.22 48.78 0.24
CA LEU A 521 -4.86 48.31 -0.01
C LEU A 521 -4.05 48.50 1.25
N GLY A 522 -3.39 47.41 1.70
CA GLY A 522 -2.49 47.42 2.86
C GLY A 522 -1.10 46.91 2.49
N LEU A 523 -0.07 47.61 2.93
CA LEU A 523 1.32 47.17 2.80
C LEU A 523 2.01 47.27 4.16
N ASP A 524 2.36 46.15 4.75
CA ASP A 524 2.87 46.03 6.11
C ASP A 524 4.20 45.26 6.16
N LEU A 525 5.13 45.67 7.05
CA LEU A 525 6.27 44.85 7.43
C LEU A 525 5.82 43.82 8.46
N ILE A 526 6.21 42.58 8.25
CA ILE A 526 6.02 41.47 9.19
C ILE A 526 7.39 40.91 9.62
N PRO A 527 7.51 40.17 10.73
CA PRO A 527 8.80 39.71 11.24
C PRO A 527 9.67 39.00 10.20
N ASP A 528 9.05 38.20 9.31
CA ASP A 528 9.76 37.38 8.32
C ASP A 528 9.63 37.93 6.89
N GLY A 529 9.13 39.18 6.70
CA GLY A 529 8.93 39.67 5.34
C GLY A 529 8.02 40.89 5.23
N VAL A 530 7.31 40.92 4.13
CA VAL A 530 6.34 41.98 3.79
C VAL A 530 5.00 41.35 3.44
N ARG A 531 3.93 42.00 3.90
CA ARG A 531 2.54 41.60 3.62
C ARG A 531 1.85 42.66 2.75
N LEU A 532 1.29 42.19 1.65
CA LEU A 532 0.35 42.98 0.83
C LEU A 532 -1.05 42.45 1.09
N ARG A 533 -2.02 43.37 1.32
CA ARG A 533 -3.44 43.07 1.43
C ARG A 533 -4.21 43.89 0.38
N VAL A 534 -5.09 43.20 -0.35
CA VAL A 534 -6.05 43.83 -1.27
C VAL A 534 -7.43 43.31 -0.91
N GLN A 535 -8.33 44.19 -0.46
CA GLN A 535 -9.67 43.81 -0.03
C GLN A 535 -10.71 44.67 -0.74
N ASP A 536 -11.74 44.04 -1.32
CA ASP A 536 -12.90 44.71 -1.94
C ASP A 536 -14.19 44.40 -1.17
N ASN A 537 -15.15 45.30 -1.29
CA ASN A 537 -16.50 45.18 -0.73
C ASN A 537 -17.53 44.67 -1.75
N GLY A 538 -17.09 43.98 -2.81
CA GLY A 538 -17.94 43.53 -3.90
C GLY A 538 -18.78 42.31 -3.61
N ARG A 539 -19.32 41.68 -4.67
CA ARG A 539 -20.19 40.50 -4.56
C ARG A 539 -19.50 39.23 -4.05
N GLY A 540 -18.16 39.17 -4.11
CA GLY A 540 -17.39 37.98 -3.78
C GLY A 540 -17.71 36.77 -4.67
N PHE A 541 -17.13 35.63 -4.31
CA PHE A 541 -17.36 34.33 -4.95
C PHE A 541 -17.13 33.21 -3.94
N ARG A 542 -17.61 32.01 -4.24
CA ARG A 542 -17.23 30.83 -3.46
C ARG A 542 -15.92 30.29 -4.01
N PRO A 543 -14.84 30.34 -3.24
CA PRO A 543 -13.65 29.59 -3.61
C PRO A 543 -14.04 28.12 -3.66
N ASP A 544 -13.93 27.45 -4.82
CA ASP A 544 -14.12 26.00 -4.90
C ASP A 544 -13.15 25.36 -3.92
N GLY A 545 -13.70 24.66 -2.89
CA GLY A 545 -12.90 23.95 -1.90
C GLY A 545 -11.97 22.95 -2.60
N GLU A 546 -10.70 22.90 -2.17
CA GLU A 546 -9.65 21.89 -2.43
C GLU A 546 -9.64 21.11 -3.76
N ARG A 547 -10.29 21.57 -4.80
CA ARG A 547 -10.11 20.97 -6.13
C ARG A 547 -8.73 21.35 -6.67
N PRO A 548 -7.96 20.38 -7.17
CA PRO A 548 -6.72 20.68 -7.85
C PRO A 548 -6.99 21.71 -8.97
N PHE A 549 -6.13 22.71 -9.05
CA PHE A 549 -6.14 23.74 -10.09
C PHE A 549 -6.32 23.09 -11.48
N ASP A 550 -7.45 23.37 -12.15
CA ASP A 550 -7.68 22.98 -13.54
C ASP A 550 -7.30 24.15 -14.47
N PRO A 551 -6.16 24.07 -15.17
CA PRO A 551 -5.68 25.13 -16.07
C PRO A 551 -6.65 25.44 -17.21
N LEU A 552 -7.56 24.52 -17.56
CA LEU A 552 -8.47 24.62 -18.69
C LEU A 552 -9.82 25.30 -18.36
N ARG A 553 -10.11 25.55 -17.06
CA ARG A 553 -11.41 26.12 -16.63
C ARG A 553 -11.37 27.55 -16.09
N GLY A 554 -10.39 28.38 -16.43
CA GLY A 554 -10.48 29.84 -16.24
C GLY A 554 -10.02 30.36 -14.88
N GLY A 555 -9.08 29.72 -14.20
CA GLY A 555 -8.47 30.20 -12.93
C GLY A 555 -7.03 30.71 -13.06
N LEU A 556 -6.60 31.16 -14.25
CA LEU A 556 -5.21 31.57 -14.50
C LEU A 556 -4.72 32.70 -13.57
N GLY A 557 -5.56 33.64 -13.18
CA GLY A 557 -5.19 34.77 -12.33
C GLY A 557 -4.88 34.36 -10.88
N LEU A 558 -5.79 33.62 -10.22
CA LEU A 558 -5.64 33.21 -8.82
C LEU A 558 -4.51 32.19 -8.65
N GLY A 559 -4.37 31.25 -9.59
CA GLY A 559 -3.28 30.29 -9.62
C GLY A 559 -1.93 30.97 -9.86
N GLY A 560 -1.87 31.89 -10.82
CA GLY A 560 -0.65 32.65 -11.13
C GLY A 560 -0.16 33.53 -9.97
N MET A 561 -1.06 34.08 -9.15
CA MET A 561 -0.66 34.80 -7.92
C MET A 561 0.03 33.87 -6.91
N ARG A 562 -0.54 32.67 -6.65
CA ARG A 562 0.05 31.68 -5.74
C ARG A 562 1.39 31.15 -6.25
N GLU A 563 1.48 30.83 -7.54
CA GLU A 563 2.72 30.33 -8.15
C GLU A 563 3.84 31.39 -8.08
N ARG A 564 3.55 32.65 -8.40
CA ARG A 564 4.53 33.75 -8.29
C ARG A 564 5.06 33.93 -6.88
N ALA A 565 4.18 33.92 -5.88
CA ALA A 565 4.61 34.01 -4.49
C ALA A 565 5.47 32.81 -4.07
N ALA A 566 5.03 31.60 -4.39
CA ALA A 566 5.74 30.37 -4.05
C ALA A 566 7.16 30.30 -4.65
N LEU A 567 7.38 30.86 -5.84
CA LEU A 567 8.69 30.89 -6.49
C LEU A 567 9.77 31.65 -5.69
N ILE A 568 9.37 32.59 -4.84
CA ILE A 568 10.26 33.37 -3.99
C ILE A 568 10.10 33.04 -2.51
N GLY A 569 9.48 31.89 -2.20
CA GLY A 569 9.32 31.40 -0.83
C GLY A 569 8.18 32.06 -0.05
N GLY A 570 7.27 32.76 -0.72
CA GLY A 570 6.11 33.38 -0.12
C GLY A 570 4.81 32.60 -0.25
N THR A 571 3.73 33.17 0.27
CA THR A 571 2.38 32.57 0.22
C THR A 571 1.33 33.58 -0.20
N VAL A 572 0.27 33.11 -0.87
CA VAL A 572 -0.94 33.90 -1.15
C VAL A 572 -2.16 33.16 -0.60
N LYS A 573 -2.90 33.86 0.24
CA LYS A 573 -4.18 33.40 0.79
C LYS A 573 -5.30 34.27 0.22
N ILE A 574 -6.42 33.66 -0.13
CA ILE A 574 -7.57 34.34 -0.73
C ILE A 574 -8.80 33.92 0.05
N TRP A 575 -9.50 34.91 0.60
CA TRP A 575 -10.78 34.73 1.27
C TRP A 575 -11.86 35.46 0.46
N SER A 576 -12.93 34.76 0.15
CA SER A 576 -14.09 35.36 -0.54
C SER A 576 -15.37 34.66 -0.10
N GLY A 577 -16.46 35.36 -0.14
CA GLY A 577 -17.79 34.84 0.16
C GLY A 577 -18.86 35.68 -0.55
N GLU A 578 -19.97 35.03 -0.96
CA GLU A 578 -21.06 35.68 -1.64
C GLU A 578 -21.59 36.87 -0.78
N GLY A 579 -21.55 38.09 -1.33
CA GLY A 579 -21.95 39.32 -0.67
C GLY A 579 -20.97 39.85 0.38
N ARG A 580 -19.77 39.28 0.51
CA ARG A 580 -18.76 39.68 1.51
C ARG A 580 -17.48 40.25 0.89
N GLY A 581 -17.43 40.38 -0.44
CA GLY A 581 -16.23 40.82 -1.15
C GLY A 581 -15.14 39.74 -1.21
N THR A 582 -13.94 40.16 -1.57
CA THR A 582 -12.76 39.30 -1.66
C THR A 582 -11.59 39.99 -0.96
N GLU A 583 -10.81 39.18 -0.22
CA GLU A 583 -9.54 39.58 0.39
C GLU A 583 -8.42 38.70 -0.15
N VAL A 584 -7.39 39.34 -0.70
CA VAL A 584 -6.16 38.71 -1.16
C VAL A 584 -5.02 39.16 -0.25
N VAL A 585 -4.36 38.24 0.42
CA VAL A 585 -3.20 38.52 1.26
C VAL A 585 -1.99 37.75 0.73
N ALA A 586 -0.95 38.48 0.35
CA ALA A 586 0.34 37.92 -0.04
C ALA A 586 1.39 38.21 1.05
N GLU A 587 2.10 37.20 1.48
CA GLU A 587 3.21 37.31 2.44
C GLU A 587 4.48 36.81 1.75
N LEU A 588 5.46 37.69 1.57
CA LEU A 588 6.70 37.39 0.88
C LEU A 588 7.90 37.74 1.79
N PRO A 589 9.02 36.98 1.71
CA PRO A 589 10.26 37.36 2.40
C PRO A 589 10.81 38.67 1.84
N THR A 590 11.53 39.45 2.65
CA THR A 590 12.15 40.71 2.21
C THR A 590 13.25 40.54 1.18
N ALA A 591 13.89 39.35 1.16
CA ALA A 591 14.85 38.92 0.16
C ALA A 591 14.48 37.54 -0.36
N ALA A 592 14.74 37.28 -1.66
CA ALA A 592 14.47 35.97 -2.24
C ALA A 592 15.46 34.90 -1.71
N PRO A 593 15.03 33.62 -1.54
CA PRO A 593 15.94 32.56 -1.12
C PRO A 593 17.09 32.41 -2.12
N GLY A 594 18.33 32.63 -1.66
CA GLY A 594 19.55 32.47 -2.46
C GLY A 594 20.16 33.74 -3.03
N ALA A 595 19.67 34.94 -2.66
CA ALA A 595 20.39 36.17 -2.91
C ALA A 595 21.67 36.23 -2.03
N PRO A 596 22.85 36.56 -2.59
CA PRO A 596 24.03 36.80 -1.77
C PRO A 596 23.77 37.99 -0.85
N ALA A 597 24.08 37.84 0.45
CA ALA A 597 23.95 38.88 1.45
C ALA A 597 24.93 40.02 1.19
#